data_7fb531cc9b33d37d9f6b8ed15ba08267
#
_entry.id   7fb531cc9b33d37d9f6b8ed15ba08267
#
_cell.length_a   1.000
_cell.length_b   1.000
_cell.length_c   1.000
_cell.angle_alpha   90.00
_cell.angle_beta   90.00
_cell.angle_gamma   90.00
#
_symmetry.space_group_name_H-M   'P 1'
#
loop_
_entity.id
_entity.type
_entity.pdbx_description
1 polymer ?
#
loop_
_entity_poly.entity_id
_entity_poly.type
_entity_poly.pdbx_seq_one_letter_code
_entity_poly.pdbx_strand_id
1 'polypeptide(L)'
;MTTTKPKKTTRKAAPIPDLPVNPFIFEILDVVVAQKTKARKIEALRKFGDNALKTIFIWNFDETVISTLPPGDVPYAAVDEQDSFSGTLSEKIRDAVDKMGELGTRSLGSQDQGRSSIRAEFKRFYNFVKGGNDALSALRKETMFINILQGLHPLEAEIVVLTKDKKLQTKYLSLIHI
;
A
#
# COMPACT_ATOMS: atom_id res chain seq x y z
N MET A 1 56.05 -0.76 -23.91
CA MET A 1 54.63 -0.47 -24.28
C MET A 1 53.74 -0.71 -23.06
N THR A 2 53.40 0.34 -22.36
CA THR A 2 52.59 0.31 -21.13
C THR A 2 51.12 0.54 -21.49
N THR A 3 50.30 -0.51 -21.43
CA THR A 3 48.85 -0.44 -21.65
C THR A 3 48.17 0.06 -20.40
N THR A 4 47.77 1.31 -20.43
CA THR A 4 46.95 1.96 -19.38
C THR A 4 45.50 1.45 -19.50
N LYS A 5 45.02 0.68 -18.51
CA LYS A 5 43.60 0.29 -18.39
C LYS A 5 42.73 1.55 -18.14
N PRO A 6 41.59 1.71 -18.85
CA PRO A 6 40.72 2.85 -18.62
C PRO A 6 40.08 2.75 -17.23
N LYS A 7 40.19 3.80 -16.43
CA LYS A 7 39.50 3.98 -15.16
C LYS A 7 37.98 3.94 -15.41
N LYS A 8 37.28 2.95 -14.87
CA LYS A 8 35.80 2.94 -14.79
C LYS A 8 35.35 4.15 -13.97
N THR A 9 34.84 5.15 -14.64
CA THR A 9 34.11 6.26 -14.01
C THR A 9 32.84 5.70 -13.38
N THR A 10 32.84 5.55 -12.08
CA THR A 10 31.63 5.23 -11.29
C THR A 10 30.68 6.39 -11.41
N ARG A 11 29.66 6.27 -12.27
CA ARG A 11 28.54 7.23 -12.33
C ARG A 11 27.89 7.27 -10.95
N LYS A 12 27.98 8.41 -10.28
CA LYS A 12 27.32 8.66 -9.00
C LYS A 12 25.82 8.39 -9.20
N ALA A 13 25.23 7.48 -8.40
CA ALA A 13 23.81 7.18 -8.50
C ALA A 13 22.99 8.46 -8.24
N ALA A 14 21.92 8.66 -9.00
CA ALA A 14 21.02 9.79 -8.80
C ALA A 14 20.48 9.81 -7.36
N PRO A 15 20.29 10.98 -6.74
CA PRO A 15 19.74 11.06 -5.39
C PRO A 15 18.32 10.45 -5.34
N ILE A 16 17.94 9.92 -4.19
CA ILE A 16 16.57 9.47 -3.96
C ILE A 16 15.67 10.69 -3.99
N PRO A 17 14.58 10.71 -4.79
CA PRO A 17 13.66 11.83 -4.86
C PRO A 17 13.13 12.20 -3.47
N ASP A 18 12.88 13.48 -3.25
CA ASP A 18 12.19 13.94 -2.06
C ASP A 18 10.67 13.74 -2.22
N LEU A 19 10.03 13.37 -1.14
CA LEU A 19 8.57 13.23 -1.04
C LEU A 19 8.01 14.38 -0.18
N PRO A 20 6.72 14.71 -0.36
CA PRO A 20 6.06 15.71 0.49
C PRO A 20 6.13 15.30 1.97
N VAL A 21 5.84 16.25 2.84
CA VAL A 21 5.66 15.97 4.28
C VAL A 21 4.43 15.08 4.44
N ASN A 22 4.57 13.94 5.09
CA ASN A 22 3.51 12.91 5.24
C ASN A 22 3.05 12.30 3.90
N PRO A 23 3.94 11.71 3.11
CA PRO A 23 3.57 11.09 1.85
C PRO A 23 2.63 9.90 2.08
N PHE A 24 1.79 9.58 1.12
CA PHE A 24 1.03 8.34 1.11
C PHE A 24 1.95 7.12 1.03
N ILE A 25 1.50 5.98 1.52
CA ILE A 25 2.29 4.74 1.50
C ILE A 25 2.60 4.31 0.07
N PHE A 26 1.67 4.49 -0.89
CA PHE A 26 1.95 4.17 -2.30
C PHE A 26 3.06 5.04 -2.90
N GLU A 27 3.17 6.32 -2.51
CA GLU A 27 4.24 7.20 -2.99
C GLU A 27 5.61 6.72 -2.50
N ILE A 28 5.69 6.28 -1.24
CA ILE A 28 6.91 5.69 -0.68
C ILE A 28 7.26 4.40 -1.43
N LEU A 29 6.29 3.50 -1.64
CA LEU A 29 6.51 2.24 -2.33
C LEU A 29 6.98 2.45 -3.77
N ASP A 30 6.43 3.43 -4.48
CA ASP A 30 6.85 3.76 -5.84
C ASP A 30 8.30 4.24 -5.90
N VAL A 31 8.70 5.11 -4.96
CA VAL A 31 10.10 5.54 -4.87
C VAL A 31 11.02 4.36 -4.57
N VAL A 32 10.62 3.45 -3.69
CA VAL A 32 11.40 2.24 -3.34
C VAL A 32 11.54 1.32 -4.54
N VAL A 33 10.44 1.04 -5.24
CA VAL A 33 10.42 0.14 -6.41
C VAL A 33 11.23 0.71 -7.57
N ALA A 34 11.24 2.02 -7.76
CA ALA A 34 12.04 2.70 -8.77
C ALA A 34 13.56 2.57 -8.56
N GLN A 35 14.00 2.21 -7.35
CA GLN A 35 15.43 2.02 -7.08
C GLN A 35 15.96 0.73 -7.70
N LYS A 36 17.10 0.81 -8.42
CA LYS A 36 17.67 -0.30 -9.19
C LYS A 36 18.39 -1.35 -8.34
N THR A 37 18.86 -1.00 -7.16
CA THR A 37 19.66 -1.88 -6.31
C THR A 37 19.02 -2.09 -4.94
N LYS A 38 19.26 -3.26 -4.33
CA LYS A 38 18.82 -3.59 -2.98
C LYS A 38 19.24 -2.52 -1.95
N ALA A 39 20.51 -2.10 -1.99
CA ALA A 39 21.04 -1.10 -1.08
C ALA A 39 20.27 0.23 -1.18
N ARG A 40 19.95 0.67 -2.40
CA ARG A 40 19.18 1.91 -2.64
C ARG A 40 17.72 1.78 -2.20
N LYS A 41 17.10 0.62 -2.36
CA LYS A 41 15.75 0.36 -1.84
C LYS A 41 15.71 0.44 -0.32
N ILE A 42 16.70 -0.16 0.35
CA ILE A 42 16.82 -0.08 1.81
C ILE A 42 17.06 1.36 2.27
N GLU A 43 17.88 2.13 1.54
CA GLU A 43 18.12 3.54 1.81
C GLU A 43 16.82 4.36 1.71
N ALA A 44 16.02 4.15 0.66
CA ALA A 44 14.72 4.79 0.48
C ALA A 44 13.74 4.42 1.59
N LEU A 45 13.68 3.13 1.97
CA LEU A 45 12.85 2.67 3.10
C LEU A 45 13.27 3.30 4.43
N ARG A 46 14.58 3.48 4.65
CA ARG A 46 15.09 4.15 5.87
C ARG A 46 14.79 5.64 5.86
N LYS A 47 14.83 6.27 4.69
CA LYS A 47 14.55 7.71 4.55
C LYS A 47 13.08 8.04 4.81
N PHE A 48 12.16 7.24 4.30
CA PHE A 48 10.73 7.54 4.31
C PHE A 48 9.88 6.60 5.18
N GLY A 49 10.46 5.48 5.63
CA GLY A 49 9.73 4.47 6.39
C GLY A 49 9.29 4.96 7.76
N ASP A 50 8.03 4.74 8.05
CA ASP A 50 7.40 5.03 9.33
C ASP A 50 6.72 3.77 9.92
N ASN A 51 6.05 3.94 11.05
CA ASN A 51 5.36 2.84 11.70
C ASN A 51 4.18 2.29 10.89
N ALA A 52 3.54 3.12 10.06
CA ALA A 52 2.45 2.67 9.19
C ALA A 52 2.98 1.72 8.10
N LEU A 53 4.06 2.11 7.42
CA LEU A 53 4.71 1.25 6.43
C LEU A 53 5.24 -0.06 7.05
N LYS A 54 5.84 0.02 8.25
CA LYS A 54 6.28 -1.17 8.99
C LYS A 54 5.12 -2.11 9.31
N THR A 55 3.97 -1.58 9.73
CA THR A 55 2.77 -2.37 10.01
C THR A 55 2.28 -3.10 8.75
N ILE A 56 2.24 -2.43 7.60
CA ILE A 56 1.89 -3.03 6.31
C ILE A 56 2.86 -4.17 5.96
N PHE A 57 4.17 -3.95 6.13
CA PHE A 57 5.16 -4.98 5.81
C PHE A 57 5.10 -6.18 6.76
N ILE A 58 4.93 -5.94 8.06
CA ILE A 58 4.76 -7.01 9.05
C ILE A 58 3.51 -7.83 8.70
N TRP A 59 2.38 -7.17 8.47
CA TRP A 59 1.14 -7.88 8.13
C TRP A 59 1.26 -8.69 6.84
N ASN A 60 1.95 -8.16 5.81
CA ASN A 60 2.10 -8.84 4.53
C ASN A 60 3.15 -9.95 4.54
N PHE A 61 4.33 -9.71 5.13
CA PHE A 61 5.50 -10.59 4.96
C PHE A 61 5.79 -11.50 6.15
N ASP A 62 5.31 -11.17 7.35
CA ASP A 62 5.48 -12.02 8.51
C ASP A 62 4.43 -13.15 8.50
N GLU A 63 4.90 -14.37 8.33
CA GLU A 63 4.04 -15.56 8.27
C GLU A 63 3.34 -15.86 9.60
N THR A 64 3.86 -15.38 10.71
CA THR A 64 3.25 -15.56 12.03
C THR A 64 2.03 -14.67 12.24
N VAL A 65 1.92 -13.59 11.47
CA VAL A 65 0.77 -12.68 11.49
C VAL A 65 -0.33 -13.24 10.60
N ILE A 66 -1.39 -13.73 11.21
CA ILE A 66 -2.53 -14.35 10.53
C ILE A 66 -3.69 -13.37 10.49
N SER A 67 -4.19 -13.06 9.28
CA SER A 67 -5.38 -12.25 9.10
C SER A 67 -6.63 -13.00 9.59
N THR A 68 -7.52 -12.30 10.29
CA THR A 68 -8.83 -12.82 10.71
C THR A 68 -9.96 -12.41 9.77
N LEU A 69 -9.64 -11.66 8.72
CA LEU A 69 -10.59 -11.28 7.67
C LEU A 69 -10.71 -12.39 6.62
N PRO A 70 -11.87 -12.53 5.97
CA PRO A 70 -12.03 -13.46 4.86
C PRO A 70 -11.01 -13.18 3.74
N PRO A 71 -10.43 -14.22 3.12
CA PRO A 71 -9.57 -14.05 1.96
C PRO A 71 -10.39 -13.64 0.73
N GLY A 72 -9.71 -13.01 -0.23
CA GLY A 72 -10.32 -12.63 -1.50
C GLY A 72 -10.99 -11.27 -1.48
N ASP A 73 -11.97 -11.11 -2.35
CA ASP A 73 -12.65 -9.84 -2.58
C ASP A 73 -13.43 -9.36 -1.35
N VAL A 74 -13.38 -8.05 -1.15
CA VAL A 74 -14.08 -7.39 -0.05
C VAL A 74 -15.49 -7.04 -0.52
N PRO A 75 -16.55 -7.47 0.21
CA PRO A 75 -17.92 -7.14 -0.17
C PRO A 75 -18.16 -5.64 -0.08
N TYR A 76 -19.03 -5.15 -0.93
CA TYR A 76 -19.49 -3.76 -0.93
C TYR A 76 -20.88 -3.68 -0.34
N ALA A 77 -21.03 -2.84 0.70
CA ALA A 77 -22.33 -2.41 1.18
C ALA A 77 -22.52 -0.95 0.75
N ALA A 78 -23.46 -0.70 -0.15
CA ALA A 78 -23.82 0.66 -0.55
C ALA A 78 -24.22 1.46 0.69
N VAL A 79 -23.54 2.57 0.95
CA VAL A 79 -23.84 3.48 2.06
C VAL A 79 -24.91 4.48 1.63
N ASP A 80 -24.99 4.78 0.33
CA ASP A 80 -25.94 5.71 -0.26
C ASP A 80 -26.79 5.02 -1.33
N GLU A 81 -28.12 5.26 -1.29
CA GLU A 81 -29.08 4.77 -2.31
C GLU A 81 -28.79 5.30 -3.75
N GLN A 82 -27.94 6.33 -3.85
CA GLN A 82 -27.52 6.93 -5.14
C GLN A 82 -26.29 6.26 -5.75
N ASP A 83 -25.63 5.36 -5.03
CA ASP A 83 -24.48 4.66 -5.58
C ASP A 83 -24.92 3.50 -6.47
N SER A 84 -24.82 3.71 -7.77
CA SER A 84 -25.21 2.75 -8.82
C SER A 84 -24.15 1.66 -9.08
N PHE A 85 -23.08 1.61 -8.27
CA PHE A 85 -22.02 0.62 -8.47
C PHE A 85 -22.53 -0.78 -8.10
N SER A 86 -22.43 -1.71 -9.05
CA SER A 86 -22.74 -3.12 -8.87
C SER A 86 -21.44 -3.92 -8.89
N GLY A 87 -21.09 -4.53 -7.75
CA GLY A 87 -19.87 -5.33 -7.63
C GLY A 87 -19.32 -5.34 -6.19
N THR A 88 -18.09 -5.81 -6.04
CA THR A 88 -17.39 -5.82 -4.75
C THR A 88 -16.66 -4.50 -4.51
N LEU A 89 -16.33 -4.18 -3.25
CA LEU A 89 -15.51 -3.03 -2.91
C LEU A 89 -14.11 -3.14 -3.56
N SER A 90 -13.57 -4.35 -3.65
CA SER A 90 -12.30 -4.61 -4.34
C SER A 90 -12.35 -4.27 -5.83
N GLU A 91 -13.47 -4.53 -6.50
CA GLU A 91 -13.67 -4.14 -7.92
C GLU A 91 -13.78 -2.63 -8.06
N LYS A 92 -14.52 -1.98 -7.16
CA LYS A 92 -14.63 -0.51 -7.15
C LYS A 92 -13.27 0.16 -6.93
N ILE A 93 -12.44 -0.35 -6.03
CA ILE A 93 -11.07 0.14 -5.81
C ILE A 93 -10.23 -0.05 -7.07
N ARG A 94 -10.28 -1.22 -7.72
CA ARG A 94 -9.54 -1.51 -8.95
C ARG A 94 -9.95 -0.58 -10.08
N ASP A 95 -11.25 -0.40 -10.30
CA ASP A 95 -11.77 0.52 -11.31
C ASP A 95 -11.29 1.97 -11.09
N ALA A 96 -11.27 2.44 -9.83
CA ALA A 96 -10.74 3.75 -9.51
C ALA A 96 -9.23 3.86 -9.79
N VAL A 97 -8.45 2.83 -9.47
CA VAL A 97 -7.01 2.79 -9.74
C VAL A 97 -6.71 2.75 -11.23
N ASP A 98 -7.48 1.97 -12.00
CA ASP A 98 -7.34 1.87 -13.45
C ASP A 98 -7.66 3.22 -14.13
N LYS A 99 -8.73 3.88 -13.72
CA LYS A 99 -9.07 5.24 -14.19
C LYS A 99 -7.97 6.26 -13.89
N MET A 100 -7.33 6.20 -12.72
CA MET A 100 -6.19 7.04 -12.42
C MET A 100 -5.02 6.78 -13.37
N GLY A 101 -4.76 5.50 -13.68
CA GLY A 101 -3.73 5.10 -14.63
C GLY A 101 -4.01 5.62 -16.04
N GLU A 102 -5.24 5.50 -16.54
CA GLU A 102 -5.68 5.99 -17.85
C GLU A 102 -5.57 7.52 -17.96
N LEU A 103 -5.94 8.25 -16.91
CA LEU A 103 -5.86 9.70 -16.87
C LEU A 103 -4.45 10.22 -16.63
N GLY A 104 -3.46 9.35 -16.34
CA GLY A 104 -2.09 9.73 -15.99
C GLY A 104 -2.01 10.58 -14.72
N THR A 105 -2.99 10.49 -13.83
CA THR A 105 -3.07 11.23 -12.58
C THR A 105 -3.24 10.29 -11.40
N ARG A 106 -2.84 10.75 -10.22
CA ARG A 106 -3.10 10.05 -8.95
C ARG A 106 -4.17 10.72 -8.09
N SER A 107 -4.89 11.65 -8.70
CA SER A 107 -5.97 12.40 -8.09
C SER A 107 -7.17 12.39 -9.01
N LEU A 108 -8.28 11.84 -8.54
CA LEU A 108 -9.58 11.88 -9.21
C LEU A 108 -10.41 13.11 -8.82
N GLY A 109 -9.78 14.08 -8.17
CA GLY A 109 -10.44 15.27 -7.64
C GLY A 109 -10.53 15.27 -6.11
N SER A 110 -11.00 16.36 -5.54
CA SER A 110 -11.00 16.55 -4.08
C SER A 110 -11.93 15.61 -3.31
N GLN A 111 -12.93 15.04 -3.96
CA GLN A 111 -13.88 14.12 -3.33
C GLN A 111 -13.37 12.68 -3.24
N ASP A 112 -12.47 12.29 -4.17
CA ASP A 112 -11.97 10.92 -4.27
C ASP A 112 -10.58 10.73 -3.64
N GLN A 113 -10.01 11.76 -3.04
CA GLN A 113 -8.69 11.69 -2.39
C GLN A 113 -8.68 10.94 -1.05
N GLY A 114 -9.84 10.49 -0.60
CA GLY A 114 -9.99 9.86 0.69
C GLY A 114 -10.10 10.88 1.85
N ARG A 115 -10.77 10.46 2.91
CA ARG A 115 -10.93 11.24 4.14
C ARG A 115 -9.89 10.88 5.20
N SER A 116 -9.16 9.79 4.96
CA SER A 116 -8.17 9.22 5.87
C SER A 116 -6.97 8.70 5.08
N SER A 117 -5.97 8.19 5.77
CA SER A 117 -4.78 7.57 5.20
C SER A 117 -4.38 6.34 6.01
N ILE A 118 -3.58 5.43 5.41
CA ILE A 118 -3.01 4.29 6.14
C ILE A 118 -2.25 4.80 7.39
N ARG A 119 -1.58 5.94 7.29
CA ARG A 119 -0.84 6.56 8.40
C ARG A 119 -1.74 6.98 9.56
N ALA A 120 -2.98 7.34 9.30
CA ALA A 120 -3.97 7.62 10.35
C ALA A 120 -4.59 6.34 10.92
N GLU A 121 -4.82 5.33 10.07
CA GLU A 121 -5.60 4.14 10.41
C GLU A 121 -4.76 2.94 10.90
N PHE A 122 -3.45 2.89 10.65
CA PHE A 122 -2.63 1.69 10.91
C PHE A 122 -2.71 1.19 12.36
N LYS A 123 -2.94 2.08 13.33
CA LYS A 123 -3.10 1.71 14.74
C LYS A 123 -4.33 0.82 14.99
N ARG A 124 -5.29 0.79 14.07
CA ARG A 124 -6.50 -0.05 14.16
C ARG A 124 -6.32 -1.42 13.53
N PHE A 125 -5.23 -1.65 12.77
CA PHE A 125 -5.00 -2.88 12.02
C PHE A 125 -4.78 -4.12 12.89
N TYR A 126 -4.36 -3.93 14.15
CA TYR A 126 -4.28 -5.04 15.10
C TYR A 126 -5.62 -5.76 15.31
N ASN A 127 -6.75 -5.09 15.08
CA ASN A 127 -8.07 -5.71 15.19
C ASN A 127 -8.32 -6.80 14.14
N PHE A 128 -7.55 -6.81 13.04
CA PHE A 128 -7.73 -7.69 11.91
C PHE A 128 -6.80 -8.90 11.90
N VAL A 129 -5.95 -9.02 12.90
CA VAL A 129 -5.01 -10.14 13.03
C VAL A 129 -5.32 -10.97 14.24
N LYS A 130 -5.00 -12.28 14.17
CA LYS A 130 -5.20 -13.23 15.26
C LYS A 130 -4.39 -12.80 16.49
N GLY A 131 -5.02 -12.82 17.67
CA GLY A 131 -4.39 -12.39 18.92
C GLY A 131 -4.36 -10.88 19.14
N GLY A 132 -4.82 -10.07 18.17
CA GLY A 132 -4.88 -8.61 18.33
C GLY A 132 -6.09 -8.16 19.14
N ASN A 133 -7.30 -8.47 18.67
CA ASN A 133 -8.56 -8.19 19.38
C ASN A 133 -9.55 -9.32 19.16
N ASP A 134 -9.42 -10.37 19.94
CA ASP A 134 -10.26 -11.56 19.83
C ASP A 134 -11.66 -11.36 20.40
N ALA A 135 -11.89 -10.29 21.17
CA ALA A 135 -13.21 -9.92 21.69
C ALA A 135 -14.15 -9.34 20.59
N LEU A 136 -13.60 -8.88 19.48
CA LEU A 136 -14.40 -8.38 18.36
C LEU A 136 -14.94 -9.55 17.53
N SER A 137 -16.26 -9.53 17.26
CA SER A 137 -16.87 -10.51 16.36
C SER A 137 -16.36 -10.34 14.90
N ALA A 138 -16.39 -11.43 14.12
CA ALA A 138 -16.00 -11.44 12.72
C ALA A 138 -16.72 -10.33 11.92
N LEU A 139 -18.05 -10.25 12.08
CA LEU A 139 -18.86 -9.25 11.40
C LEU A 139 -18.44 -7.81 11.73
N ARG A 140 -18.12 -7.52 13.00
CA ARG A 140 -17.63 -6.19 13.40
C ARG A 140 -16.26 -5.89 12.82
N LYS A 141 -15.36 -6.88 12.73
CA LYS A 141 -14.05 -6.73 12.08
C LYS A 141 -14.22 -6.41 10.61
N GLU A 142 -15.07 -7.14 9.90
CA GLU A 142 -15.36 -6.90 8.47
C GLU A 142 -15.96 -5.50 8.25
N THR A 143 -16.98 -5.13 9.01
CA THR A 143 -17.59 -3.79 8.91
C THR A 143 -16.57 -2.68 9.17
N MET A 144 -15.73 -2.84 10.20
CA MET A 144 -14.67 -1.87 10.49
C MET A 144 -13.65 -1.79 9.36
N PHE A 145 -13.27 -2.92 8.76
CA PHE A 145 -12.35 -2.98 7.65
C PHE A 145 -12.90 -2.28 6.42
N ILE A 146 -14.15 -2.56 6.04
CA ILE A 146 -14.84 -1.89 4.92
C ILE A 146 -14.90 -0.37 5.15
N ASN A 147 -15.26 0.08 6.34
CA ASN A 147 -15.31 1.50 6.67
C ASN A 147 -13.93 2.19 6.55
N ILE A 148 -12.86 1.50 6.95
CA ILE A 148 -11.50 2.02 6.75
C ILE A 148 -11.19 2.15 5.26
N LEU A 149 -11.44 1.10 4.47
CA LEU A 149 -11.16 1.12 3.03
C LEU A 149 -11.91 2.23 2.30
N GLN A 150 -13.17 2.46 2.64
CA GLN A 150 -14.00 3.51 2.05
C GLN A 150 -13.50 4.92 2.38
N GLY A 151 -12.80 5.09 3.50
CA GLY A 151 -12.18 6.35 3.89
C GLY A 151 -10.81 6.61 3.27
N LEU A 152 -10.15 5.59 2.71
CA LEU A 152 -8.80 5.70 2.16
C LEU A 152 -8.80 6.19 0.71
N HIS A 153 -7.67 6.80 0.32
CA HIS A 153 -7.38 7.00 -1.10
C HIS A 153 -7.38 5.64 -1.83
N PRO A 154 -7.94 5.51 -3.06
CA PRO A 154 -8.06 4.22 -3.74
C PRO A 154 -6.73 3.44 -3.84
N LEU A 155 -5.61 4.11 -4.12
CA LEU A 155 -4.28 3.47 -4.16
C LEU A 155 -3.82 2.96 -2.78
N GLU A 156 -4.18 3.62 -1.68
CA GLU A 156 -3.92 3.12 -0.33
C GLU A 156 -4.87 1.98 0.04
N ALA A 157 -6.13 2.08 -0.32
CA ALA A 157 -7.11 1.02 -0.10
C ALA A 157 -6.69 -0.27 -0.80
N GLU A 158 -6.20 -0.20 -2.04
CA GLU A 158 -5.66 -1.36 -2.76
C GLU A 158 -4.47 -1.99 -2.01
N ILE A 159 -3.55 -1.19 -1.48
CA ILE A 159 -2.44 -1.70 -0.66
C ILE A 159 -2.95 -2.50 0.53
N VAL A 160 -3.96 -2.00 1.24
CA VAL A 160 -4.52 -2.67 2.42
C VAL A 160 -5.23 -3.97 2.03
N VAL A 161 -5.98 -3.99 0.92
CA VAL A 161 -6.63 -5.21 0.40
C VAL A 161 -5.58 -6.28 0.04
N LEU A 162 -4.54 -5.89 -0.68
CA LEU A 162 -3.44 -6.79 -1.03
C LEU A 162 -2.70 -7.30 0.22
N THR A 163 -2.46 -6.42 1.18
CA THR A 163 -1.78 -6.77 2.45
C THR A 163 -2.58 -7.78 3.27
N LYS A 164 -3.90 -7.63 3.33
CA LYS A 164 -4.81 -8.57 4.00
C LYS A 164 -4.61 -10.01 3.53
N ASP A 165 -4.41 -10.18 2.23
CA ASP A 165 -4.24 -11.48 1.58
C ASP A 165 -2.75 -11.87 1.35
N LYS A 166 -1.81 -11.09 1.91
CA LYS A 166 -0.37 -11.28 1.73
C LYS A 166 0.07 -11.26 0.26
N LYS A 167 -0.55 -10.40 -0.54
CA LYS A 167 -0.33 -10.27 -1.99
C LYS A 167 0.29 -8.93 -2.41
N LEU A 168 0.82 -8.13 -1.48
CA LEU A 168 1.43 -6.84 -1.80
C LEU A 168 2.53 -6.94 -2.86
N GLN A 169 3.29 -8.03 -2.84
CA GLN A 169 4.34 -8.32 -3.81
C GLN A 169 3.81 -8.54 -5.24
N THR A 170 2.54 -8.81 -5.45
CA THR A 170 1.99 -8.96 -6.81
C THR A 170 1.98 -7.63 -7.57
N LYS A 171 1.78 -6.54 -6.85
CA LYS A 171 1.85 -5.17 -7.40
C LYS A 171 3.26 -4.60 -7.34
N TYR A 172 3.97 -4.87 -6.26
CA TYR A 172 5.31 -4.34 -5.98
C TYR A 172 6.36 -5.46 -6.01
N LEU A 173 6.48 -6.14 -7.16
CA LEU A 173 7.34 -7.33 -7.37
C LEU A 173 8.76 -7.16 -6.84
N SER A 174 9.33 -5.97 -6.96
CA SER A 174 10.70 -5.72 -6.54
C SER A 174 10.92 -5.68 -5.03
N LEU A 175 9.85 -5.72 -4.22
CA LEU A 175 9.94 -5.83 -2.75
C LEU A 175 10.41 -7.21 -2.30
N ILE A 176 10.17 -8.26 -3.10
CA ILE A 176 10.61 -9.64 -2.80
C ILE A 176 12.15 -9.72 -2.70
N HIS A 177 12.85 -8.80 -3.34
CA HIS A 177 14.32 -8.80 -3.39
C HIS A 177 14.98 -7.91 -2.32
N ILE A 178 14.24 -7.44 -1.36
CA ILE A 178 14.75 -6.66 -0.24
C ILE A 178 15.00 -7.57 0.96
#